data_227d8098dbd214c7f9cbd1054752925d
#
_entry.id   227d8098dbd214c7f9cbd1054752925d
#
_cell.length_a   1.000
_cell.length_b   1.000
_cell.length_c   1.000
_cell.angle_alpha   90.00
_cell.angle_beta   90.00
_cell.angle_gamma   90.00
#
_symmetry.space_group_name_H-M   'P 1'
#
loop_
_entity.id
_entity.type
_entity.pdbx_description
1 polymer ?
#
loop_
_entity_poly.entity_id
_entity_poly.type
_entity_poly.pdbx_seq_one_letter_code
_entity_poly.pdbx_strand_id
1 'polypeptide(L)'
;MGSSTSFSASAVGKCPVSRFKDAQFINLCQVRFLNLGFVAALFLVPIAGRRAPYPGIPVHGSVAEKAISTTVDSELAKYYLKNHCTGQATNPTWDALIADIEQRFKSRPLNWSELKEISDETSPDFATLFFIRQTLSDTTNERFQTNYAQEVKRVKSRTRLSGWAGIVRSELKQYKLLFVPGFHYVSDKTSGADFFYERQFMSELGLNVRLVATEEDGTVEDNAALIADAVRAESGGRSRLILVSTSKGGPETALALGKVLQPNETGSVKAWVSVGGLMRGTFLADEVTSWPESTVARVIFLFEGMQFRGVAGLTTSASQKRMNAIRLPRSILIIQFVAAPLSGDISGDVRSRYLKLRRFGPNDGLTLLADEFLPSGITIFEPGLDHFYQEPDIYLKSLALLNIIADALVR
;
A
#
# COMPACT_ATOMS: atom_id res chain seq x y z
N MET A 1 -66.61 21.27 -10.63
CA MET A 1 -65.52 22.05 -10.07
C MET A 1 -64.42 21.08 -9.69
N GLY A 2 -63.52 20.84 -10.59
CA GLY A 2 -62.42 19.92 -10.42
C GLY A 2 -61.14 20.71 -10.26
N SER A 3 -60.38 20.42 -9.22
CA SER A 3 -59.03 20.94 -9.02
C SER A 3 -58.02 19.85 -9.33
N SER A 4 -57.33 20.02 -10.43
CA SER A 4 -56.17 19.22 -10.83
C SER A 4 -54.94 19.71 -10.06
N THR A 5 -54.37 18.86 -9.22
CA THR A 5 -53.04 19.06 -8.62
C THR A 5 -51.97 18.46 -9.50
N SER A 6 -51.19 19.33 -10.11
CA SER A 6 -49.99 18.95 -10.86
C SER A 6 -48.86 18.56 -9.91
N PHE A 7 -48.37 17.33 -10.00
CA PHE A 7 -47.11 16.93 -9.38
C PHE A 7 -45.94 17.50 -10.17
N SER A 8 -45.19 18.39 -9.57
CA SER A 8 -43.93 18.87 -10.10
C SER A 8 -42.82 17.83 -9.83
N ALA A 9 -42.21 17.35 -10.89
CA ALA A 9 -41.00 16.55 -10.83
C ALA A 9 -39.86 17.44 -10.32
N SER A 10 -39.38 17.20 -9.08
CA SER A 10 -38.25 17.90 -8.49
C SER A 10 -36.99 17.01 -8.47
N ALA A 11 -35.96 17.61 -9.03
CA ALA A 11 -34.56 17.42 -8.70
C ALA A 11 -33.95 16.03 -8.93
N VAL A 12 -33.53 15.81 -10.17
CA VAL A 12 -32.37 14.97 -10.46
C VAL A 12 -31.17 15.63 -9.76
N GLY A 13 -30.68 15.02 -8.69
CA GLY A 13 -29.53 15.48 -7.93
C GLY A 13 -28.30 15.63 -8.83
N LYS A 14 -27.71 16.80 -8.83
CA LYS A 14 -26.45 17.08 -9.53
C LYS A 14 -25.36 16.14 -9.02
N CYS A 15 -24.76 15.41 -9.95
CA CYS A 15 -23.68 14.47 -9.75
C CYS A 15 -22.50 15.14 -9.00
N PRO A 16 -22.01 14.62 -7.86
CA PRO A 16 -20.87 15.19 -7.13
C PRO A 16 -19.54 15.12 -7.90
N VAL A 17 -19.51 14.42 -9.02
CA VAL A 17 -18.29 14.19 -9.84
C VAL A 17 -17.71 15.48 -10.44
N SER A 18 -18.50 16.56 -10.60
CA SER A 18 -17.95 17.83 -11.10
C SER A 18 -16.91 18.47 -10.15
N ARG A 19 -16.97 18.19 -8.85
CA ARG A 19 -16.01 18.69 -7.88
C ARG A 19 -14.69 17.90 -7.86
N PHE A 20 -14.71 16.63 -8.23
CA PHE A 20 -13.50 15.80 -8.27
C PHE A 20 -12.62 16.03 -9.49
N LYS A 21 -13.23 16.39 -10.65
CA LYS A 21 -12.46 16.62 -11.88
C LYS A 21 -11.73 17.96 -11.89
N ASP A 22 -12.29 18.98 -11.23
CA ASP A 22 -11.74 20.35 -11.28
C ASP A 22 -10.72 20.65 -10.17
N ALA A 23 -10.66 19.86 -9.09
CA ALA A 23 -9.73 20.07 -7.99
C ALA A 23 -8.32 19.51 -8.20
N GLN A 24 -8.13 18.60 -9.16
CA GLN A 24 -6.83 17.93 -9.35
C GLN A 24 -5.94 18.55 -10.42
N PHE A 25 -6.42 19.45 -11.27
CA PHE A 25 -5.63 19.95 -12.42
C PHE A 25 -5.19 21.40 -12.38
N ILE A 26 -5.60 22.18 -11.42
CA ILE A 26 -5.20 23.60 -11.35
C ILE A 26 -4.66 23.87 -9.94
N ASN A 27 -3.35 23.97 -9.79
CA ASN A 27 -2.54 24.52 -8.69
C ASN A 27 -1.52 23.60 -7.99
N LEU A 28 -1.00 22.60 -8.62
CA LEU A 28 0.14 21.84 -8.04
C LEU A 28 1.53 22.43 -8.37
N CYS A 29 1.61 23.47 -9.18
CA CYS A 29 2.92 24.02 -9.61
C CYS A 29 3.39 25.30 -8.88
N GLN A 30 2.62 25.94 -8.01
CA GLN A 30 3.03 27.27 -7.50
C GLN A 30 3.07 27.52 -6.00
N VAL A 31 2.77 26.55 -5.14
CA VAL A 31 2.80 26.79 -3.64
C VAL A 31 3.88 25.96 -2.91
N ARG A 32 4.81 25.33 -3.61
CA ARG A 32 5.76 24.34 -3.04
C ARG A 32 7.08 24.89 -2.51
N PHE A 33 7.29 26.20 -2.35
CA PHE A 33 8.66 26.69 -2.12
C PHE A 33 8.98 27.30 -0.75
N LEU A 34 8.11 27.28 0.27
CA LEU A 34 8.43 28.04 1.48
C LEU A 34 8.50 27.30 2.82
N ASN A 35 8.13 26.03 2.95
CA ASN A 35 8.24 25.31 4.24
C ASN A 35 8.88 23.90 4.23
N LEU A 36 9.40 23.43 3.10
CA LEU A 36 10.08 22.13 2.99
C LEU A 36 11.61 22.23 3.10
N GLY A 37 12.12 23.37 3.59
CA GLY A 37 13.52 23.73 3.37
C GLY A 37 14.57 22.90 4.10
N PHE A 38 14.27 22.12 5.12
CA PHE A 38 15.34 21.52 5.93
C PHE A 38 15.28 20.00 6.12
N VAL A 39 14.13 19.35 6.24
CA VAL A 39 14.08 17.87 6.27
C VAL A 39 14.40 17.28 4.89
N ALA A 40 14.01 18.00 3.85
CA ALA A 40 14.43 17.69 2.48
C ALA A 40 15.96 17.79 2.29
N ALA A 41 16.66 18.59 3.06
CA ALA A 41 18.13 18.80 2.87
C ALA A 41 18.98 17.58 3.28
N LEU A 42 18.52 16.74 4.19
CA LEU A 42 19.21 15.47 4.51
C LEU A 42 18.94 14.35 3.49
N PHE A 43 17.84 14.48 2.74
CA PHE A 43 17.46 13.52 1.69
C PHE A 43 17.60 14.07 0.27
N LEU A 44 17.82 15.37 0.11
CA LEU A 44 18.02 16.06 -1.15
C LEU A 44 19.49 16.44 -1.34
N VAL A 45 20.31 15.50 -1.73
CA VAL A 45 21.34 15.83 -2.72
C VAL A 45 20.56 16.01 -4.03
N PRO A 46 20.47 17.23 -4.60
CA PRO A 46 19.80 17.42 -5.87
C PRO A 46 20.59 16.65 -6.92
N ILE A 47 20.11 15.49 -7.31
CA ILE A 47 20.58 14.78 -8.51
C ILE A 47 19.83 15.41 -9.69
N ALA A 48 19.96 16.74 -9.83
CA ALA A 48 19.54 17.41 -11.03
C ALA A 48 20.40 16.86 -12.18
N GLY A 49 19.79 16.16 -13.10
CA GLY A 49 20.39 15.81 -14.40
C GLY A 49 21.20 14.51 -14.45
N ARG A 50 21.29 13.68 -13.43
CA ARG A 50 21.91 12.36 -13.56
C ARG A 50 20.93 11.39 -14.22
N ARG A 51 21.35 10.76 -15.34
CA ARG A 51 20.65 9.61 -15.94
C ARG A 51 20.43 8.55 -14.86
N ALA A 52 19.30 7.83 -14.95
CA ALA A 52 19.07 6.67 -14.08
C ALA A 52 20.31 5.75 -14.12
N PRO A 53 20.76 5.20 -12.98
CA PRO A 53 21.95 4.34 -12.92
C PRO A 53 21.73 2.97 -13.57
N TYR A 54 20.62 2.79 -14.28
CA TYR A 54 20.22 1.59 -15.00
C TYR A 54 19.59 1.96 -16.35
N PRO A 55 19.65 1.07 -17.37
CA PRO A 55 18.97 1.27 -18.63
C PRO A 55 17.45 1.27 -18.41
N GLY A 56 16.74 2.23 -19.00
CA GLY A 56 15.27 2.26 -19.04
C GLY A 56 14.79 1.54 -20.29
N ILE A 57 14.61 0.21 -20.23
CA ILE A 57 14.23 -0.62 -21.36
C ILE A 57 12.71 -0.70 -21.46
N PRO A 58 12.08 -0.20 -22.53
CA PRO A 58 10.63 -0.23 -22.67
C PRO A 58 10.07 -1.65 -22.68
N VAL A 59 8.98 -1.85 -21.92
CA VAL A 59 8.29 -3.12 -21.86
C VAL A 59 6.78 -2.93 -21.76
N HIS A 60 6.04 -3.83 -22.42
CA HIS A 60 4.60 -3.97 -22.33
C HIS A 60 4.29 -5.42 -22.00
N GLY A 61 3.38 -5.66 -21.08
CA GLY A 61 3.01 -7.02 -20.68
C GLY A 61 1.87 -7.02 -19.67
N SER A 62 1.67 -8.16 -19.03
CA SER A 62 0.69 -8.30 -17.94
C SER A 62 1.35 -8.95 -16.74
N VAL A 63 1.10 -8.41 -15.55
CA VAL A 63 1.55 -8.96 -14.28
C VAL A 63 0.45 -8.78 -13.24
N ALA A 64 0.19 -9.80 -12.41
CA ALA A 64 -0.85 -9.78 -11.39
C ALA A 64 -2.22 -9.30 -11.93
N GLU A 65 -2.66 -9.86 -13.06
CA GLU A 65 -3.93 -9.54 -13.74
C GLU A 65 -4.04 -8.07 -14.25
N LYS A 66 -2.94 -7.31 -14.25
CA LYS A 66 -2.91 -5.91 -14.71
C LYS A 66 -1.98 -5.77 -15.93
N ALA A 67 -2.49 -5.11 -16.99
CA ALA A 67 -1.64 -4.69 -18.10
C ALA A 67 -0.74 -3.53 -17.65
N ILE A 68 0.55 -3.63 -17.95
CA ILE A 68 1.55 -2.61 -17.65
C ILE A 68 2.27 -2.17 -18.92
N SER A 69 2.67 -0.89 -18.92
CA SER A 69 3.46 -0.26 -19.98
C SER A 69 4.44 0.67 -19.31
N THR A 70 5.70 0.26 -19.19
CA THR A 70 6.71 0.93 -18.39
C THR A 70 8.12 0.68 -18.92
N THR A 71 9.15 0.98 -18.14
CA THR A 71 10.52 0.57 -18.43
C THR A 71 11.07 -0.31 -17.32
N VAL A 72 11.95 -1.23 -17.70
CA VAL A 72 12.67 -2.12 -16.78
C VAL A 72 14.18 -1.88 -16.86
N ASP A 73 14.88 -2.35 -15.85
CA ASP A 73 16.31 -2.13 -15.66
C ASP A 73 17.22 -3.13 -16.38
N SER A 74 16.67 -4.20 -16.98
CA SER A 74 17.46 -5.21 -17.67
C SER A 74 16.69 -5.89 -18.82
N GLU A 75 17.43 -6.39 -19.82
CA GLU A 75 16.82 -7.19 -20.91
C GLU A 75 16.30 -8.53 -20.37
N LEU A 76 16.88 -9.07 -19.32
CA LEU A 76 16.38 -10.29 -18.67
C LEU A 76 15.02 -10.05 -18.01
N ALA A 77 14.81 -8.93 -17.31
CA ALA A 77 13.51 -8.56 -16.74
C ALA A 77 12.44 -8.41 -17.84
N LYS A 78 12.81 -7.76 -18.95
CA LYS A 78 11.93 -7.64 -20.13
C LYS A 78 11.61 -9.01 -20.73
N TYR A 79 12.62 -9.87 -20.90
CA TYR A 79 12.43 -11.23 -21.41
C TYR A 79 11.51 -12.05 -20.49
N TYR A 80 11.74 -11.98 -19.18
CA TYR A 80 10.92 -12.68 -18.20
C TYR A 80 9.45 -12.31 -18.32
N LEU A 81 9.15 -11.01 -18.35
CA LEU A 81 7.77 -10.53 -18.47
C LEU A 81 7.13 -10.88 -19.82
N LYS A 82 7.85 -10.70 -20.94
CA LYS A 82 7.26 -10.86 -22.28
C LYS A 82 7.21 -12.29 -22.77
N ASN A 83 8.23 -13.07 -22.47
CA ASN A 83 8.44 -14.39 -23.05
C ASN A 83 8.21 -15.49 -22.03
N HIS A 84 8.98 -15.52 -20.94
CA HIS A 84 8.91 -16.62 -19.98
C HIS A 84 7.53 -16.70 -19.28
N CYS A 85 6.99 -15.59 -18.79
CA CYS A 85 5.67 -15.55 -18.15
C CYS A 85 4.51 -15.88 -19.11
N THR A 86 4.71 -15.77 -20.43
CA THR A 86 3.71 -16.12 -21.45
C THR A 86 3.90 -17.52 -22.05
N GLY A 87 4.89 -18.28 -21.56
CA GLY A 87 5.23 -19.61 -22.08
C GLY A 87 5.95 -19.60 -23.42
N GLN A 88 6.49 -18.45 -23.86
CA GLN A 88 7.23 -18.29 -25.11
C GLN A 88 8.74 -18.28 -24.85
N ALA A 89 9.27 -19.38 -24.30
CA ALA A 89 10.71 -19.54 -24.08
C ALA A 89 11.46 -19.57 -25.43
N THR A 90 12.35 -18.58 -25.63
CA THR A 90 13.07 -18.38 -26.91
C THR A 90 14.57 -18.14 -26.72
N ASN A 91 15.06 -18.06 -25.49
CA ASN A 91 16.47 -17.85 -25.17
C ASN A 91 16.96 -18.94 -24.21
N PRO A 92 17.62 -20.01 -24.69
CA PRO A 92 18.00 -21.15 -23.86
C PRO A 92 18.90 -20.81 -22.68
N THR A 93 19.76 -19.77 -22.81
CA THR A 93 20.63 -19.33 -21.71
C THR A 93 19.82 -18.68 -20.58
N TRP A 94 18.91 -17.79 -20.93
CA TRP A 94 18.05 -17.13 -19.95
C TRP A 94 17.01 -18.09 -19.37
N ASP A 95 16.46 -18.99 -20.18
CA ASP A 95 15.52 -20.02 -19.72
C ASP A 95 16.18 -20.96 -18.70
N ALA A 96 17.45 -21.36 -18.93
CA ALA A 96 18.21 -22.16 -17.98
C ALA A 96 18.47 -21.41 -16.65
N LEU A 97 18.86 -20.14 -16.72
CA LEU A 97 19.06 -19.29 -15.55
C LEU A 97 17.76 -19.13 -14.74
N ILE A 98 16.64 -18.82 -15.43
CA ILE A 98 15.35 -18.67 -14.78
C ILE A 98 14.90 -19.97 -14.11
N ALA A 99 15.06 -21.11 -14.79
CA ALA A 99 14.72 -22.41 -14.25
C ALA A 99 15.57 -22.79 -13.02
N ASP A 100 16.85 -22.41 -12.98
CA ASP A 100 17.70 -22.58 -11.82
C ASP A 100 17.21 -21.74 -10.63
N ILE A 101 16.90 -20.46 -10.85
CA ILE A 101 16.35 -19.58 -9.84
C ILE A 101 15.00 -20.12 -9.31
N GLU A 102 14.09 -20.51 -10.21
CA GLU A 102 12.80 -21.11 -9.84
C GLU A 102 12.98 -22.37 -9.00
N GLN A 103 13.95 -23.20 -9.29
CA GLN A 103 14.26 -24.41 -8.52
C GLN A 103 14.84 -24.11 -7.14
N ARG A 104 15.80 -23.18 -7.05
CA ARG A 104 16.43 -22.77 -5.76
C ARG A 104 15.44 -22.18 -4.77
N PHE A 105 14.46 -21.43 -5.27
CA PHE A 105 13.52 -20.67 -4.43
C PHE A 105 12.09 -21.22 -4.45
N LYS A 106 11.91 -22.46 -4.88
CA LYS A 106 10.60 -23.09 -5.02
C LYS A 106 9.86 -23.22 -3.69
N SER A 107 8.54 -22.95 -3.71
CA SER A 107 7.54 -23.34 -2.69
C SER A 107 7.73 -22.76 -1.29
N ARG A 108 8.35 -21.58 -1.12
CA ARG A 108 8.46 -20.88 0.15
C ARG A 108 8.35 -19.37 -0.02
N PRO A 109 7.82 -18.65 0.98
CA PRO A 109 7.86 -17.19 0.97
C PRO A 109 9.31 -16.70 0.92
N LEU A 110 9.59 -15.73 0.05
CA LEU A 110 10.90 -15.14 -0.08
C LEU A 110 11.06 -14.00 0.94
N ASN A 111 12.22 -13.96 1.57
CA ASN A 111 12.63 -12.83 2.40
C ASN A 111 13.49 -11.84 1.60
N TRP A 112 13.79 -10.68 2.18
CA TRP A 112 14.53 -9.65 1.49
C TRP A 112 15.97 -10.06 1.10
N SER A 113 16.65 -10.90 1.89
CA SER A 113 18.03 -11.32 1.56
C SER A 113 18.07 -12.28 0.36
N GLU A 114 17.06 -13.11 0.19
CA GLU A 114 16.89 -13.98 -0.97
C GLU A 114 16.55 -13.17 -2.22
N LEU A 115 15.68 -12.17 -2.09
CA LEU A 115 15.38 -11.25 -3.18
C LEU A 115 16.58 -10.39 -3.56
N LYS A 116 17.43 -10.04 -2.58
CA LYS A 116 18.71 -9.40 -2.86
C LYS A 116 19.64 -10.32 -3.65
N GLU A 117 19.77 -11.58 -3.26
CA GLU A 117 20.58 -12.58 -3.99
C GLU A 117 20.12 -12.67 -5.46
N ILE A 118 18.81 -12.81 -5.69
CA ILE A 118 18.24 -12.82 -7.03
C ILE A 118 18.52 -11.50 -7.77
N SER A 119 18.39 -10.37 -7.10
CA SER A 119 18.66 -9.04 -7.71
C SER A 119 20.12 -8.86 -8.08
N ASP A 120 21.04 -9.35 -7.27
CA ASP A 120 22.49 -9.27 -7.52
C ASP A 120 22.90 -10.16 -8.71
N GLU A 121 22.25 -11.32 -8.86
CA GLU A 121 22.49 -12.25 -9.97
C GLU A 121 21.83 -11.80 -11.28
N THR A 122 20.73 -11.04 -11.20
CA THR A 122 19.91 -10.64 -12.34
C THR A 122 19.69 -9.12 -12.37
N SER A 123 18.58 -8.64 -11.80
CA SER A 123 18.28 -7.24 -11.55
C SER A 123 17.11 -7.08 -10.57
N PRO A 124 16.96 -5.91 -9.92
CA PRO A 124 15.80 -5.63 -9.07
C PRO A 124 14.44 -5.78 -9.76
N ASP A 125 14.30 -5.37 -11.03
CA ASP A 125 13.04 -5.54 -11.74
C ASP A 125 12.73 -7.00 -12.05
N PHE A 126 13.74 -7.80 -12.40
CA PHE A 126 13.58 -9.25 -12.53
C PHE A 126 13.13 -9.86 -11.19
N ALA A 127 13.82 -9.52 -10.11
CA ALA A 127 13.48 -10.03 -8.78
C ALA A 127 12.08 -9.59 -8.33
N THR A 128 11.62 -8.37 -8.69
CA THR A 128 10.25 -7.91 -8.45
C THR A 128 9.23 -8.78 -9.18
N LEU A 129 9.42 -9.01 -10.47
CA LEU A 129 8.53 -9.83 -11.30
C LEU A 129 8.51 -11.30 -10.81
N PHE A 130 9.67 -11.83 -10.47
CA PHE A 130 9.80 -13.18 -9.91
C PHE A 130 9.06 -13.29 -8.56
N PHE A 131 9.24 -12.33 -7.67
CA PHE A 131 8.59 -12.29 -6.37
C PHE A 131 7.06 -12.25 -6.47
N ILE A 132 6.52 -11.42 -7.36
CA ILE A 132 5.07 -11.37 -7.63
C ILE A 132 4.59 -12.75 -8.09
N ARG A 133 5.25 -13.35 -9.08
CA ARG A 133 4.86 -14.65 -9.63
C ARG A 133 4.94 -15.75 -8.57
N GLN A 134 6.03 -15.80 -7.83
CA GLN A 134 6.24 -16.80 -6.76
C GLN A 134 5.17 -16.64 -5.66
N THR A 135 4.83 -15.43 -5.25
CA THR A 135 3.80 -15.17 -4.25
C THR A 135 2.41 -15.56 -4.75
N LEU A 136 2.11 -15.28 -6.03
CA LEU A 136 0.84 -15.64 -6.66
C LEU A 136 0.76 -17.12 -7.09
N SER A 137 1.82 -17.92 -6.92
CA SER A 137 1.72 -19.37 -7.05
C SER A 137 0.97 -20.05 -5.89
N ASP A 138 0.77 -19.34 -4.78
CA ASP A 138 -0.19 -19.74 -3.75
C ASP A 138 -1.63 -19.52 -4.26
N THR A 139 -2.43 -20.57 -4.24
CA THR A 139 -3.80 -20.57 -4.80
C THR A 139 -4.75 -19.60 -4.10
N THR A 140 -4.51 -19.26 -2.84
CA THR A 140 -5.31 -18.28 -2.12
C THR A 140 -4.97 -16.88 -2.58
N ASN A 141 -3.68 -16.55 -2.69
CA ASN A 141 -3.22 -15.26 -3.21
C ASN A 141 -3.70 -15.07 -4.66
N GLU A 142 -3.52 -16.05 -5.53
CA GLU A 142 -3.98 -16.03 -6.92
C GLU A 142 -5.48 -15.75 -7.02
N ARG A 143 -6.28 -16.47 -6.26
CA ARG A 143 -7.75 -16.28 -6.24
C ARG A 143 -8.14 -14.88 -5.79
N PHE A 144 -7.51 -14.35 -4.75
CA PHE A 144 -7.80 -13.00 -4.27
C PHE A 144 -7.33 -11.94 -5.26
N GLN A 145 -6.18 -12.13 -5.89
CA GLN A 145 -5.68 -11.24 -6.95
C GLN A 145 -6.65 -11.19 -8.14
N THR A 146 -7.11 -12.35 -8.61
CA THR A 146 -8.07 -12.46 -9.71
C THR A 146 -9.42 -11.82 -9.36
N ASN A 147 -9.94 -12.11 -8.17
CA ASN A 147 -11.18 -11.49 -7.69
C ASN A 147 -11.06 -9.97 -7.59
N TYR A 148 -9.95 -9.46 -7.09
CA TYR A 148 -9.67 -8.03 -7.01
C TYR A 148 -9.65 -7.38 -8.40
N ALA A 149 -8.91 -7.95 -9.35
CA ALA A 149 -8.84 -7.44 -10.71
C ALA A 149 -10.20 -7.42 -11.41
N GLN A 150 -11.02 -8.46 -11.22
CA GLN A 150 -12.37 -8.53 -11.74
C GLN A 150 -13.28 -7.47 -11.09
N GLU A 151 -13.19 -7.30 -9.78
CA GLU A 151 -13.99 -6.33 -9.05
C GLU A 151 -13.62 -4.89 -9.42
N VAL A 152 -12.33 -4.58 -9.63
CA VAL A 152 -11.87 -3.28 -10.16
C VAL A 152 -12.50 -3.01 -11.52
N LYS A 153 -12.48 -3.98 -12.43
CA LYS A 153 -13.15 -3.87 -13.75
C LYS A 153 -14.66 -3.62 -13.60
N ARG A 154 -15.32 -4.34 -12.68
CA ARG A 154 -16.75 -4.20 -12.41
C ARG A 154 -17.09 -2.80 -11.87
N VAL A 155 -16.37 -2.33 -10.88
CA VAL A 155 -16.59 -1.01 -10.26
C VAL A 155 -16.36 0.09 -11.30
N LYS A 156 -15.26 0.06 -12.05
CA LYS A 156 -14.96 1.03 -13.10
C LYS A 156 -16.01 1.05 -14.22
N SER A 157 -16.48 -0.11 -14.67
CA SER A 157 -17.53 -0.21 -15.69
C SER A 157 -18.85 0.37 -15.20
N ARG A 158 -19.29 0.02 -13.99
CA ARG A 158 -20.54 0.51 -13.43
C ARG A 158 -20.51 2.01 -13.21
N THR A 159 -19.40 2.56 -12.72
CA THR A 159 -19.22 4.00 -12.55
C THR A 159 -19.42 4.76 -13.86
N ARG A 160 -18.94 4.21 -14.98
CA ARG A 160 -19.11 4.82 -16.31
C ARG A 160 -20.55 4.73 -16.84
N LEU A 161 -21.27 3.66 -16.55
CA LEU A 161 -22.59 3.37 -17.12
C LEU A 161 -23.75 3.90 -16.28
N SER A 162 -23.68 3.80 -14.96
CA SER A 162 -24.80 4.07 -14.05
C SER A 162 -24.42 4.96 -12.85
N GLY A 163 -23.29 5.65 -12.92
CA GLY A 163 -22.77 6.42 -11.80
C GLY A 163 -22.43 5.51 -10.61
N TRP A 164 -22.84 5.92 -9.42
CA TRP A 164 -22.47 5.22 -8.19
C TRP A 164 -23.45 4.10 -7.78
N ALA A 165 -24.51 3.89 -8.55
CA ALA A 165 -25.51 2.90 -8.20
C ALA A 165 -24.95 1.47 -8.29
N GLY A 166 -25.08 0.70 -7.20
CA GLY A 166 -24.71 -0.72 -7.16
C GLY A 166 -23.21 -1.03 -7.25
N ILE A 167 -22.33 -0.05 -7.03
CA ILE A 167 -20.88 -0.32 -6.95
C ILE A 167 -20.46 -0.89 -5.60
N VAL A 168 -21.19 -0.55 -4.53
CA VAL A 168 -20.97 -1.07 -3.17
C VAL A 168 -21.69 -2.40 -3.01
N ARG A 169 -21.02 -3.41 -2.51
CA ARG A 169 -21.65 -4.67 -2.10
C ARG A 169 -22.49 -4.44 -0.86
N SER A 170 -23.70 -5.03 -0.82
CA SER A 170 -24.63 -4.89 0.32
C SER A 170 -24.01 -5.33 1.64
N GLU A 171 -23.21 -6.37 1.59
CA GLU A 171 -22.48 -6.96 2.70
C GLU A 171 -21.52 -5.97 3.38
N LEU A 172 -20.90 -5.08 2.58
CA LEU A 172 -19.96 -4.09 3.12
C LEU A 172 -20.64 -3.07 4.05
N LYS A 173 -21.93 -2.79 3.85
CA LYS A 173 -22.68 -1.82 4.66
C LYS A 173 -22.88 -2.22 6.12
N GLN A 174 -22.70 -3.49 6.45
CA GLN A 174 -22.79 -3.98 7.84
C GLN A 174 -21.50 -3.79 8.63
N TYR A 175 -20.43 -3.34 7.99
CA TYR A 175 -19.14 -3.10 8.63
C TYR A 175 -18.91 -1.62 8.88
N LYS A 176 -18.22 -1.32 9.98
CA LYS A 176 -17.60 -0.04 10.24
C LYS A 176 -16.14 -0.10 9.79
N LEU A 177 -15.73 0.87 8.98
CA LEU A 177 -14.39 0.97 8.42
C LEU A 177 -13.55 1.90 9.31
N LEU A 178 -12.50 1.37 9.95
CA LEU A 178 -11.56 2.15 10.75
C LEU A 178 -10.27 2.32 9.95
N PHE A 179 -9.98 3.55 9.56
CA PHE A 179 -8.76 3.91 8.84
C PHE A 179 -7.68 4.33 9.81
N VAL A 180 -6.53 3.66 9.76
CA VAL A 180 -5.34 3.95 10.57
C VAL A 180 -4.31 4.60 9.65
N PRO A 181 -3.99 5.88 9.91
CA PRO A 181 -3.14 6.66 9.03
C PRO A 181 -1.66 6.23 9.12
N GLY A 182 -0.89 6.70 8.14
CA GLY A 182 0.56 6.59 8.12
C GLY A 182 1.27 7.76 8.81
N PHE A 183 2.59 7.84 8.61
CA PHE A 183 3.45 8.89 9.16
C PHE A 183 3.12 10.25 8.54
N HIS A 184 3.22 11.34 9.31
CA HIS A 184 2.98 12.74 8.88
C HIS A 184 1.60 13.04 8.27
N TYR A 185 0.58 12.25 8.61
CA TYR A 185 -0.76 12.41 8.02
C TYR A 185 -1.48 13.72 8.39
N VAL A 186 -1.04 14.41 9.44
CA VAL A 186 -1.57 15.73 9.85
C VAL A 186 -0.80 16.85 9.16
N SER A 187 0.53 16.79 9.19
CA SER A 187 1.44 17.82 8.68
C SER A 187 1.58 17.79 7.15
N ASP A 188 1.51 16.60 6.51
CA ASP A 188 1.54 16.44 5.05
C ASP A 188 0.24 15.85 4.49
N LYS A 189 -0.70 16.73 4.17
CA LYS A 189 -1.99 16.34 3.57
C LYS A 189 -1.87 15.86 2.11
N THR A 190 -0.72 16.04 1.48
CA THR A 190 -0.50 15.65 0.08
C THR A 190 -0.04 14.22 -0.07
N SER A 191 0.45 13.60 1.00
CA SER A 191 0.94 12.22 1.01
C SER A 191 -0.15 11.17 0.84
N GLY A 192 -1.42 11.51 1.11
CA GLY A 192 -2.54 10.54 1.13
C GLY A 192 -2.51 9.59 2.35
N ALA A 193 -1.59 9.80 3.29
CA ALA A 193 -1.40 8.92 4.44
C ALA A 193 -2.60 8.85 5.41
N ASP A 194 -3.56 9.77 5.31
CA ASP A 194 -4.82 9.75 6.06
C ASP A 194 -6.01 9.14 5.29
N PHE A 195 -5.78 8.65 4.06
CA PHE A 195 -6.84 8.13 3.19
C PHE A 195 -7.98 9.12 2.94
N PHE A 196 -7.69 10.42 2.87
CA PHE A 196 -8.72 11.46 2.83
C PHE A 196 -9.74 11.24 1.70
N TYR A 197 -9.26 11.01 0.49
CA TYR A 197 -10.13 10.84 -0.69
C TYR A 197 -10.92 9.54 -0.63
N GLU A 198 -10.32 8.44 -0.20
CA GLU A 198 -10.98 7.14 -0.04
C GLU A 198 -12.06 7.20 1.03
N ARG A 199 -11.76 7.79 2.18
CA ARG A 199 -12.72 7.96 3.29
C ARG A 199 -13.89 8.85 2.89
N GLN A 200 -13.63 9.99 2.23
CA GLN A 200 -14.68 10.87 1.75
C GLN A 200 -15.57 10.15 0.75
N PHE A 201 -14.99 9.50 -0.26
CA PHE A 201 -15.71 8.75 -1.27
C PHE A 201 -16.58 7.64 -0.66
N MET A 202 -16.03 6.86 0.25
CA MET A 202 -16.79 5.79 0.93
C MET A 202 -17.93 6.33 1.79
N SER A 203 -17.70 7.46 2.46
CA SER A 203 -18.75 8.15 3.25
C SER A 203 -19.89 8.66 2.35
N GLU A 204 -19.57 9.23 1.18
CA GLU A 204 -20.58 9.65 0.18
C GLU A 204 -21.40 8.46 -0.38
N LEU A 205 -20.82 7.26 -0.40
CA LEU A 205 -21.52 6.02 -0.75
C LEU A 205 -22.37 5.45 0.41
N GLY A 206 -22.42 6.13 1.56
CA GLY A 206 -23.20 5.73 2.73
C GLY A 206 -22.55 4.64 3.56
N LEU A 207 -21.23 4.43 3.46
CA LEU A 207 -20.48 3.53 4.32
C LEU A 207 -20.12 4.22 5.65
N ASN A 208 -20.06 3.44 6.72
CA ASN A 208 -19.66 3.95 8.04
C ASN A 208 -18.13 3.98 8.14
N VAL A 209 -17.57 5.18 8.09
CA VAL A 209 -16.12 5.41 7.99
C VAL A 209 -15.62 6.27 9.14
N ARG A 210 -14.52 5.87 9.77
CA ARG A 210 -13.85 6.64 10.81
C ARG A 210 -12.33 6.63 10.62
N LEU A 211 -11.68 7.78 10.79
CA LEU A 211 -10.23 7.85 10.95
C LEU A 211 -9.88 7.62 12.42
N VAL A 212 -8.94 6.74 12.68
CA VAL A 212 -8.36 6.55 14.01
C VAL A 212 -7.36 7.69 14.25
N ALA A 213 -7.56 8.45 15.32
CA ALA A 213 -6.64 9.52 15.70
C ALA A 213 -5.41 8.90 16.37
N THR A 214 -4.32 8.80 15.63
CA THR A 214 -2.99 8.42 16.14
C THR A 214 -2.10 9.64 16.21
N GLU A 215 -0.99 9.56 16.90
CA GLU A 215 0.06 10.58 16.83
C GLU A 215 0.87 10.38 15.55
N GLU A 216 0.96 11.41 14.70
CA GLU A 216 1.57 11.28 13.37
C GLU A 216 3.04 10.84 13.39
N ASP A 217 3.79 11.28 14.40
CA ASP A 217 5.19 10.96 14.67
C ASP A 217 5.42 10.17 15.98
N GLY A 218 4.33 9.72 16.62
CA GLY A 218 4.36 8.91 17.84
C GLY A 218 5.06 7.56 17.65
N THR A 219 5.38 6.88 18.74
CA THR A 219 5.97 5.53 18.66
C THR A 219 4.94 4.52 18.15
N VAL A 220 5.42 3.40 17.62
CA VAL A 220 4.54 2.29 17.19
C VAL A 220 3.76 1.74 18.38
N GLU A 221 4.36 1.73 19.56
CA GLU A 221 3.79 1.24 20.81
C GLU A 221 2.67 2.15 21.32
N ASP A 222 2.87 3.47 21.33
CA ASP A 222 1.87 4.44 21.78
C ASP A 222 0.66 4.44 20.83
N ASN A 223 0.92 4.46 19.52
CA ASN A 223 -0.14 4.42 18.53
C ASN A 223 -0.90 3.07 18.51
N ALA A 224 -0.23 1.95 18.79
CA ALA A 224 -0.92 0.67 18.94
C ALA A 224 -1.92 0.70 20.11
N ALA A 225 -1.62 1.40 21.20
CA ALA A 225 -2.56 1.61 22.31
C ALA A 225 -3.76 2.45 21.86
N LEU A 226 -3.54 3.55 21.13
CA LEU A 226 -4.63 4.39 20.60
C LEU A 226 -5.53 3.62 19.61
N ILE A 227 -4.94 2.77 18.77
CA ILE A 227 -5.69 1.90 17.86
C ILE A 227 -6.53 0.88 18.66
N ALA A 228 -5.96 0.28 19.69
CA ALA A 228 -6.67 -0.66 20.54
C ALA A 228 -7.86 0.01 21.25
N ASP A 229 -7.67 1.23 21.74
CA ASP A 229 -8.76 2.01 22.37
C ASP A 229 -9.86 2.37 21.36
N ALA A 230 -9.49 2.71 20.12
CA ALA A 230 -10.46 2.93 19.05
C ALA A 230 -11.26 1.65 18.74
N VAL A 231 -10.61 0.49 18.69
CA VAL A 231 -11.27 -0.80 18.50
C VAL A 231 -12.24 -1.08 19.67
N ARG A 232 -11.83 -0.89 20.92
CA ARG A 232 -12.69 -1.05 22.11
C ARG A 232 -13.92 -0.15 22.05
N ALA A 233 -13.71 1.14 21.74
CA ALA A 233 -14.79 2.13 21.64
C ALA A 233 -15.82 1.77 20.57
N GLU A 234 -15.39 1.15 19.48
CA GLU A 234 -16.24 0.80 18.34
C GLU A 234 -16.80 -0.63 18.40
N SER A 235 -16.36 -1.43 19.38
CA SER A 235 -16.75 -2.86 19.52
C SER A 235 -18.08 -3.09 20.24
N GLY A 236 -18.88 -2.04 20.49
CA GLY A 236 -20.16 -2.15 21.21
C GLY A 236 -21.21 -2.98 20.46
N GLY A 237 -21.95 -3.83 21.17
CA GLY A 237 -23.06 -4.60 20.65
C GLY A 237 -22.65 -5.66 19.61
N ARG A 238 -23.30 -5.62 18.42
CA ARG A 238 -23.02 -6.52 17.27
C ARG A 238 -22.08 -5.87 16.24
N SER A 239 -21.25 -4.94 16.64
CA SER A 239 -20.36 -4.23 15.73
C SER A 239 -19.42 -5.19 14.99
N ARG A 240 -19.24 -4.95 13.70
CA ARG A 240 -18.28 -5.65 12.84
C ARG A 240 -17.33 -4.63 12.26
N LEU A 241 -16.05 -4.78 12.51
CA LEU A 241 -15.04 -3.82 12.11
C LEU A 241 -14.16 -4.39 10.97
N ILE A 242 -13.83 -3.53 10.01
CA ILE A 242 -12.74 -3.72 9.06
C ILE A 242 -11.72 -2.60 9.32
N LEU A 243 -10.49 -2.95 9.64
CA LEU A 243 -9.40 -2.00 9.77
C LEU A 243 -8.68 -1.85 8.42
N VAL A 244 -8.30 -0.62 8.09
CA VAL A 244 -7.48 -0.31 6.90
C VAL A 244 -6.34 0.56 7.38
N SER A 245 -5.11 0.09 7.28
CA SER A 245 -3.93 0.82 7.72
C SER A 245 -2.94 1.04 6.59
N THR A 246 -2.17 2.14 6.61
CA THR A 246 -1.12 2.37 5.62
C THR A 246 0.23 2.63 6.29
N SER A 247 1.30 2.22 5.59
CA SER A 247 2.67 2.58 5.94
C SER A 247 3.00 2.25 7.41
N LYS A 248 3.42 3.24 8.22
CA LYS A 248 3.65 3.13 9.67
C LYS A 248 2.44 2.58 10.43
N GLY A 249 1.21 2.91 10.00
CA GLY A 249 -0.03 2.36 10.59
C GLY A 249 -0.13 0.83 10.51
N GLY A 250 0.61 0.18 9.60
CA GLY A 250 0.68 -1.27 9.47
C GLY A 250 1.22 -1.96 10.73
N PRO A 251 2.49 -1.74 11.12
CA PRO A 251 3.07 -2.32 12.33
C PRO A 251 2.36 -1.86 13.61
N GLU A 252 1.78 -0.67 13.66
CA GLU A 252 0.97 -0.18 14.78
C GLU A 252 -0.32 -1.02 14.94
N THR A 253 -1.02 -1.28 13.83
CA THR A 253 -2.22 -2.13 13.81
C THR A 253 -1.86 -3.59 14.14
N ALA A 254 -0.75 -4.11 13.60
CA ALA A 254 -0.27 -5.45 13.92
C ALA A 254 -0.02 -5.61 15.42
N LEU A 255 0.62 -4.62 16.05
CA LEU A 255 0.89 -4.63 17.49
C LEU A 255 -0.39 -4.50 18.31
N ALA A 256 -1.33 -3.63 17.89
CA ALA A 256 -2.63 -3.48 18.54
C ALA A 256 -3.40 -4.80 18.55
N LEU A 257 -3.53 -5.45 17.38
CA LEU A 257 -4.31 -6.70 17.22
C LEU A 257 -3.62 -7.92 17.82
N GLY A 258 -2.28 -7.97 17.76
CA GLY A 258 -1.53 -9.18 18.10
C GLY A 258 -0.90 -9.19 19.49
N LYS A 259 -0.99 -8.07 20.24
CA LYS A 259 -0.38 -7.97 21.57
C LYS A 259 -1.15 -7.07 22.55
N VAL A 260 -1.68 -5.92 22.13
CA VAL A 260 -2.31 -4.95 23.04
C VAL A 260 -3.74 -5.34 23.38
N LEU A 261 -4.53 -5.73 22.36
CA LEU A 261 -5.87 -6.24 22.54
C LEU A 261 -5.85 -7.67 23.07
N GLN A 262 -6.73 -7.95 24.02
CA GLN A 262 -6.93 -9.32 24.50
C GLN A 262 -7.75 -10.12 23.46
N PRO A 263 -7.66 -11.45 23.44
CA PRO A 263 -8.38 -12.29 22.46
C PRO A 263 -9.90 -12.05 22.42
N ASN A 264 -10.53 -11.73 23.54
CA ASN A 264 -11.96 -11.41 23.63
C ASN A 264 -12.30 -10.02 23.07
N GLU A 265 -11.34 -9.09 22.99
CA GLU A 265 -11.53 -7.74 22.45
C GLU A 265 -11.39 -7.69 20.93
N THR A 266 -10.71 -8.68 20.33
CA THR A 266 -10.52 -8.74 18.87
C THR A 266 -11.71 -9.30 18.11
N GLY A 267 -12.72 -9.86 18.79
CA GLY A 267 -13.85 -10.58 18.17
C GLY A 267 -14.72 -9.72 17.24
N SER A 268 -14.75 -8.41 17.42
CA SER A 268 -15.45 -7.47 16.53
C SER A 268 -14.68 -7.22 15.22
N VAL A 269 -13.36 -7.37 15.21
CA VAL A 269 -12.52 -7.16 14.01
C VAL A 269 -12.63 -8.38 13.11
N LYS A 270 -13.19 -8.19 11.91
CA LYS A 270 -13.41 -9.27 10.93
C LYS A 270 -12.34 -9.32 9.88
N ALA A 271 -11.82 -8.16 9.47
CA ALA A 271 -10.71 -8.08 8.55
C ALA A 271 -9.77 -6.91 8.88
N TRP A 272 -8.55 -7.04 8.40
CA TRP A 272 -7.56 -5.98 8.41
C TRP A 272 -6.85 -5.93 7.05
N VAL A 273 -6.82 -4.74 6.46
CA VAL A 273 -6.07 -4.43 5.24
C VAL A 273 -4.84 -3.63 5.63
N SER A 274 -3.68 -4.12 5.27
CA SER A 274 -2.41 -3.40 5.35
C SER A 274 -2.01 -2.92 3.98
N VAL A 275 -1.96 -1.61 3.76
CA VAL A 275 -1.58 -0.95 2.51
C VAL A 275 -0.14 -0.46 2.66
N GLY A 276 0.81 -1.05 1.95
CA GLY A 276 2.22 -0.66 2.01
C GLY A 276 2.79 -0.67 3.44
N GLY A 277 2.40 -1.64 4.27
CA GLY A 277 2.70 -1.62 5.71
C GLY A 277 4.17 -1.91 6.00
N LEU A 278 4.84 -1.07 6.79
CA LEU A 278 6.24 -1.19 7.18
C LEU A 278 6.45 -2.26 8.25
N MET A 279 6.00 -3.50 7.99
CA MET A 279 5.95 -4.57 9.01
C MET A 279 7.30 -4.89 9.61
N ARG A 280 8.34 -4.97 8.78
CA ARG A 280 9.73 -5.24 9.22
C ARG A 280 10.61 -3.99 9.20
N GLY A 281 9.97 -2.79 9.14
CA GLY A 281 10.67 -1.51 9.13
C GLY A 281 11.25 -1.15 7.77
N THR A 282 12.25 -0.29 7.80
CA THR A 282 12.92 0.17 6.58
C THR A 282 14.39 0.48 6.84
N PHE A 283 15.25 0.13 5.89
CA PHE A 283 16.67 0.51 5.91
C PHE A 283 16.89 2.04 5.86
N LEU A 284 15.88 2.81 5.43
CA LEU A 284 15.94 4.27 5.51
C LEU A 284 15.92 4.75 6.97
N ALA A 285 15.16 4.09 7.84
CA ALA A 285 15.18 4.39 9.27
C ALA A 285 16.51 3.96 9.93
N ASP A 286 17.09 2.84 9.50
CA ASP A 286 18.42 2.41 9.96
C ASP A 286 19.48 3.46 9.60
N GLU A 287 19.47 3.99 8.36
CA GLU A 287 20.38 5.03 7.90
C GLU A 287 20.27 6.31 8.76
N VAL A 288 19.03 6.79 8.98
CA VAL A 288 18.76 8.00 9.78
C VAL A 288 19.15 7.83 11.25
N THR A 289 19.05 6.63 11.79
CA THR A 289 19.35 6.34 13.20
C THR A 289 20.78 5.88 13.46
N SER A 290 21.56 5.60 12.41
CA SER A 290 22.97 5.20 12.52
C SER A 290 23.85 6.38 12.97
N TRP A 291 24.98 6.08 13.61
CA TRP A 291 25.96 7.09 14.00
C TRP A 291 26.91 7.39 12.82
N PRO A 292 27.30 8.67 12.54
CA PRO A 292 27.08 9.93 13.28
C PRO A 292 25.76 10.66 12.92
N GLU A 293 25.04 10.25 11.90
CA GLU A 293 23.86 10.93 11.37
C GLU A 293 22.75 11.04 12.42
N SER A 294 22.68 10.09 13.36
CA SER A 294 21.66 10.08 14.41
C SER A 294 21.67 11.34 15.29
N THR A 295 22.84 11.91 15.57
CA THR A 295 22.97 13.12 16.39
C THR A 295 22.44 14.34 15.65
N VAL A 296 22.78 14.47 14.36
CA VAL A 296 22.28 15.54 13.49
C VAL A 296 20.78 15.39 13.26
N ALA A 297 20.32 14.17 12.98
CA ALA A 297 18.90 13.88 12.80
C ALA A 297 18.08 14.23 14.06
N ARG A 298 18.57 13.88 15.28
CA ARG A 298 17.88 14.23 16.52
C ARG A 298 17.77 15.74 16.73
N VAL A 299 18.81 16.49 16.39
CA VAL A 299 18.79 17.94 16.47
C VAL A 299 17.78 18.52 15.50
N ILE A 300 17.73 18.01 14.26
CA ILE A 300 16.76 18.45 13.25
C ILE A 300 15.32 18.12 13.69
N PHE A 301 15.07 16.89 14.14
CA PHE A 301 13.74 16.50 14.65
C PHE A 301 13.29 17.35 15.84
N LEU A 302 14.20 17.73 16.75
CA LEU A 302 13.89 18.65 17.85
C LEU A 302 13.52 20.05 17.37
N PHE A 303 14.20 20.58 16.35
CA PHE A 303 13.89 21.88 15.76
C PHE A 303 12.57 21.88 15.00
N GLU A 304 12.20 20.74 14.39
CA GLU A 304 10.96 20.57 13.64
C GLU A 304 9.77 20.13 14.53
N GLY A 305 9.98 19.98 15.84
CA GLY A 305 8.96 19.50 16.78
C GLY A 305 8.57 18.03 16.59
N MET A 306 9.34 17.28 15.81
CA MET A 306 9.08 15.85 15.51
C MET A 306 9.69 14.93 16.56
N GLN A 307 9.04 13.78 16.79
CA GLN A 307 9.55 12.77 17.71
C GLN A 307 10.47 11.77 16.98
N PHE A 308 11.77 11.91 17.18
CA PHE A 308 12.78 10.95 16.68
C PHE A 308 12.45 9.48 17.04
N ARG A 309 11.75 9.26 18.15
CA ARG A 309 11.33 7.92 18.61
C ARG A 309 10.41 7.21 17.62
N GLY A 310 9.55 7.95 16.90
CA GLY A 310 8.67 7.39 15.86
C GLY A 310 9.47 6.74 14.73
N VAL A 311 10.54 7.42 14.27
CA VAL A 311 11.43 6.89 13.22
C VAL A 311 12.29 5.74 13.75
N ALA A 312 12.84 5.87 14.97
CA ALA A 312 13.65 4.82 15.58
C ALA A 312 12.89 3.50 15.77
N GLY A 313 11.55 3.59 15.99
CA GLY A 313 10.67 2.43 16.04
C GLY A 313 10.49 1.71 14.70
N LEU A 314 10.85 2.33 13.57
CA LEU A 314 10.76 1.76 12.23
C LEU A 314 12.09 1.20 11.70
N THR A 315 13.14 1.17 12.52
CA THR A 315 14.38 0.45 12.16
C THR A 315 14.08 -1.03 11.94
N THR A 316 14.87 -1.67 11.07
CA THR A 316 14.68 -3.11 10.75
C THR A 316 14.82 -3.97 12.00
N SER A 317 15.80 -3.67 12.88
CA SER A 317 16.02 -4.41 14.13
C SER A 317 14.88 -4.26 15.13
N ALA A 318 14.38 -3.03 15.35
CA ALA A 318 13.25 -2.78 16.25
C ALA A 318 11.96 -3.44 15.74
N SER A 319 11.70 -3.33 14.44
CA SER A 319 10.52 -3.90 13.78
C SER A 319 10.55 -5.42 13.80
N GLN A 320 11.68 -6.05 13.49
CA GLN A 320 11.83 -7.51 13.55
C GLN A 320 11.60 -8.05 14.97
N LYS A 321 12.20 -7.40 15.99
CA LYS A 321 11.97 -7.76 17.40
C LYS A 321 10.49 -7.67 17.76
N ARG A 322 9.79 -6.62 17.31
CA ARG A 322 8.36 -6.42 17.52
C ARG A 322 7.53 -7.50 16.83
N MET A 323 7.78 -7.76 15.55
CA MET A 323 7.03 -8.75 14.77
C MET A 323 7.20 -10.17 15.32
N ASN A 324 8.36 -10.52 15.85
CA ASN A 324 8.58 -11.82 16.51
C ASN A 324 7.75 -12.00 17.79
N ALA A 325 7.36 -10.90 18.45
CA ALA A 325 6.57 -10.90 19.68
C ALA A 325 5.05 -10.85 19.43
N ILE A 326 4.60 -10.60 18.22
CA ILE A 326 3.19 -10.47 17.84
C ILE A 326 2.59 -11.85 17.51
N ARG A 327 1.32 -12.06 17.93
CA ARG A 327 0.51 -13.23 17.57
C ARG A 327 -0.85 -12.76 17.08
N LEU A 328 -1.01 -12.65 15.77
CA LEU A 328 -2.26 -12.21 15.17
C LEU A 328 -3.36 -13.26 15.33
N PRO A 329 -4.60 -12.84 15.68
CA PRO A 329 -5.73 -13.74 15.78
C PRO A 329 -6.07 -14.40 14.43
N ARG A 330 -6.22 -15.71 14.41
CA ARG A 330 -6.56 -16.46 13.18
C ARG A 330 -7.97 -16.18 12.65
N SER A 331 -8.84 -15.59 13.49
CA SER A 331 -10.20 -15.21 13.11
C SER A 331 -10.30 -13.93 12.26
N ILE A 332 -9.21 -13.19 12.14
CA ILE A 332 -9.16 -11.96 11.37
C ILE A 332 -8.65 -12.28 9.96
N LEU A 333 -9.44 -11.94 8.93
CA LEU A 333 -8.98 -11.97 7.55
C LEU A 333 -7.96 -10.85 7.32
N ILE A 334 -6.71 -11.21 7.05
CA ILE A 334 -5.63 -10.24 6.83
C ILE A 334 -5.31 -10.17 5.36
N ILE A 335 -5.42 -8.97 4.78
CA ILE A 335 -5.04 -8.67 3.40
C ILE A 335 -3.84 -7.72 3.42
N GLN A 336 -2.81 -8.07 2.68
CA GLN A 336 -1.64 -7.24 2.43
C GLN A 336 -1.74 -6.71 1.00
N PHE A 337 -1.97 -5.41 0.87
CA PHE A 337 -2.07 -4.72 -0.41
C PHE A 337 -0.74 -4.03 -0.70
N VAL A 338 0.01 -4.57 -1.64
CA VAL A 338 1.42 -4.27 -1.86
C VAL A 338 1.61 -3.57 -3.20
N ALA A 339 2.14 -2.36 -3.16
CA ALA A 339 2.62 -1.66 -4.35
C ALA A 339 3.87 -2.37 -4.89
N ALA A 340 3.88 -2.69 -6.18
CA ALA A 340 5.00 -3.39 -6.80
C ALA A 340 5.46 -2.67 -8.06
N PRO A 341 6.22 -1.55 -7.90
CA PRO A 341 6.72 -0.80 -9.04
C PRO A 341 7.87 -1.53 -9.73
N LEU A 342 7.98 -1.33 -11.03
CA LEU A 342 9.22 -1.52 -11.77
C LEU A 342 9.98 -0.19 -11.84
N SER A 343 11.22 -0.22 -12.27
CA SER A 343 12.10 0.96 -12.28
C SER A 343 11.52 2.17 -13.01
N GLY A 344 10.67 1.95 -14.02
CA GLY A 344 9.99 3.00 -14.77
C GLY A 344 8.76 3.60 -14.11
N ASP A 345 8.24 2.95 -13.06
CA ASP A 345 6.99 3.35 -12.41
C ASP A 345 7.21 4.28 -11.21
N ILE A 346 8.47 4.50 -10.83
CA ILE A 346 8.83 5.25 -9.63
C ILE A 346 8.59 6.75 -9.84
N SER A 347 7.75 7.34 -8.99
CA SER A 347 7.49 8.78 -8.98
C SER A 347 8.72 9.60 -8.57
N GLY A 348 8.74 10.86 -8.95
CA GLY A 348 9.84 11.78 -8.61
C GLY A 348 10.06 11.92 -7.11
N ASP A 349 8.97 11.85 -6.34
CA ASP A 349 8.96 12.08 -4.89
C ASP A 349 9.68 10.97 -4.11
N VAL A 350 9.66 9.73 -4.59
CA VAL A 350 10.34 8.60 -3.93
C VAL A 350 11.61 8.12 -4.62
N ARG A 351 11.95 8.68 -5.79
CA ARG A 351 13.04 8.18 -6.63
C ARG A 351 14.39 8.09 -5.91
N SER A 352 14.76 9.09 -5.13
CA SER A 352 16.02 9.07 -4.38
C SER A 352 16.07 7.95 -3.34
N ARG A 353 14.95 7.70 -2.66
CA ARG A 353 14.81 6.63 -1.66
C ARG A 353 14.79 5.27 -2.33
N TYR A 354 14.06 5.12 -3.44
CA TYR A 354 14.07 3.90 -4.25
C TYR A 354 15.49 3.51 -4.65
N LEU A 355 16.30 4.46 -5.15
CA LEU A 355 17.68 4.21 -5.55
C LEU A 355 18.59 3.81 -4.39
N LYS A 356 18.35 4.33 -3.18
CA LYS A 356 19.06 3.91 -1.98
C LYS A 356 18.71 2.48 -1.58
N LEU A 357 17.42 2.13 -1.62
CA LEU A 357 16.92 0.81 -1.25
C LEU A 357 17.23 -0.26 -2.30
N ARG A 358 17.39 0.12 -3.56
CA ARG A 358 17.62 -0.78 -4.69
C ARG A 358 18.81 -1.75 -4.49
N ARG A 359 19.82 -1.33 -3.74
CA ARG A 359 20.97 -2.20 -3.35
C ARG A 359 20.60 -3.36 -2.44
N PHE A 360 19.43 -3.31 -1.82
CA PHE A 360 18.89 -4.36 -0.94
C PHE A 360 17.83 -5.22 -1.64
N GLY A 361 17.45 -4.89 -2.88
CA GLY A 361 16.50 -5.65 -3.70
C GLY A 361 15.24 -4.87 -4.07
N PRO A 362 14.16 -5.60 -4.44
CA PRO A 362 12.86 -5.03 -4.78
C PRO A 362 12.28 -4.18 -3.66
N ASN A 363 11.84 -2.96 -4.01
CA ASN A 363 11.30 -2.01 -3.03
C ASN A 363 10.25 -1.08 -3.68
N ASP A 364 9.39 -0.49 -2.87
CA ASP A 364 8.35 0.44 -3.27
C ASP A 364 8.78 1.93 -3.19
N GLY A 365 10.02 2.19 -2.81
CA GLY A 365 10.59 3.51 -2.57
C GLY A 365 10.62 3.93 -1.10
N LEU A 366 10.00 3.19 -0.19
CA LEU A 366 10.09 3.41 1.26
C LEU A 366 10.47 2.14 2.04
N THR A 367 10.07 0.97 1.57
CA THR A 367 10.45 -0.31 2.20
C THR A 367 10.73 -1.38 1.15
N LEU A 368 11.34 -2.47 1.56
CA LEU A 368 11.52 -3.63 0.69
C LEU A 368 10.20 -4.40 0.59
N LEU A 369 9.84 -4.90 -0.60
CA LEU A 369 8.56 -5.58 -0.83
C LEU A 369 8.36 -6.77 0.11
N ALA A 370 9.40 -7.56 0.37
CA ALA A 370 9.31 -8.69 1.29
C ALA A 370 9.11 -8.28 2.77
N ASP A 371 9.47 -7.05 3.12
CA ASP A 371 9.35 -6.53 4.49
C ASP A 371 7.95 -6.01 4.82
N GLU A 372 7.07 -5.90 3.83
CA GLU A 372 5.65 -5.62 4.03
C GLU A 372 4.86 -6.86 4.47
N PHE A 373 5.44 -8.06 4.38
CA PHE A 373 4.71 -9.32 4.51
C PHE A 373 4.58 -9.81 5.95
N LEU A 374 3.36 -10.27 6.24
CA LEU A 374 3.01 -11.05 7.43
C LEU A 374 2.84 -12.53 7.04
N PRO A 375 3.29 -13.47 7.87
CA PRO A 375 3.23 -14.91 7.52
C PRO A 375 1.82 -15.47 7.26
N SER A 376 0.79 -14.82 7.83
CA SER A 376 -0.61 -15.28 7.75
C SER A 376 -1.49 -14.40 6.85
N GLY A 377 -0.92 -13.41 6.17
CA GLY A 377 -1.66 -12.49 5.31
C GLY A 377 -1.84 -13.04 3.89
N ILE A 378 -2.98 -12.74 3.29
CA ILE A 378 -3.22 -12.92 1.86
C ILE A 378 -2.66 -11.70 1.15
N THR A 379 -1.88 -11.92 0.10
CA THR A 379 -1.23 -10.82 -0.63
C THR A 379 -1.94 -10.53 -1.93
N ILE A 380 -2.21 -9.24 -2.14
CA ILE A 380 -2.69 -8.67 -3.41
C ILE A 380 -1.67 -7.63 -3.84
N PHE A 381 -1.15 -7.77 -5.06
CA PHE A 381 -0.23 -6.81 -5.64
C PHE A 381 -0.97 -5.74 -6.47
N GLU A 382 -0.45 -4.52 -6.41
CA GLU A 382 -0.81 -3.44 -7.33
C GLU A 382 0.43 -3.02 -8.13
N PRO A 383 0.70 -3.68 -9.27
CA PRO A 383 1.85 -3.38 -10.11
C PRO A 383 1.80 -1.97 -10.68
N GLY A 384 2.96 -1.34 -10.84
CA GLY A 384 3.10 -0.01 -11.43
C GLY A 384 2.76 1.14 -10.49
N LEU A 385 2.56 0.88 -9.20
CA LEU A 385 2.46 1.93 -8.17
C LEU A 385 3.62 1.81 -7.18
N ASP A 386 4.11 2.94 -6.73
CA ASP A 386 5.06 3.04 -5.61
C ASP A 386 4.33 3.24 -4.27
N HIS A 387 5.08 3.44 -3.19
CA HIS A 387 4.56 3.54 -1.82
C HIS A 387 3.45 4.57 -1.62
N PHE A 388 3.38 5.61 -2.44
CA PHE A 388 2.35 6.63 -2.31
C PHE A 388 1.03 6.28 -2.99
N TYR A 389 0.95 5.17 -3.74
CA TYR A 389 -0.27 4.72 -4.42
C TYR A 389 -0.97 5.83 -5.23
N GLN A 390 -0.21 6.77 -5.81
CA GLN A 390 -0.76 7.93 -6.53
C GLN A 390 -1.32 7.52 -7.88
N GLU A 391 -2.61 7.27 -7.93
CA GLU A 391 -3.36 6.98 -9.15
C GLU A 391 -4.72 7.70 -9.10
N PRO A 392 -5.20 8.29 -10.21
CA PRO A 392 -6.45 9.09 -10.21
C PRO A 392 -7.71 8.35 -9.75
N ASP A 393 -7.72 7.03 -9.85
CA ASP A 393 -8.87 6.18 -9.51
C ASP A 393 -8.58 5.19 -8.36
N ILE A 394 -7.58 5.50 -7.53
CA ILE A 394 -7.20 4.66 -6.38
C ILE A 394 -8.38 4.42 -5.42
N TYR A 395 -9.28 5.40 -5.25
CA TYR A 395 -10.48 5.27 -4.43
C TYR A 395 -11.46 4.20 -4.94
N LEU A 396 -11.54 3.97 -6.29
CA LEU A 396 -12.33 2.88 -6.86
C LEU A 396 -11.68 1.52 -6.61
N LYS A 397 -10.35 1.45 -6.64
CA LYS A 397 -9.59 0.25 -6.30
C LYS A 397 -9.71 -0.09 -4.83
N SER A 398 -9.66 0.91 -3.95
CA SER A 398 -9.88 0.73 -2.51
C SER A 398 -11.29 0.21 -2.22
N LEU A 399 -12.32 0.70 -2.92
CA LEU A 399 -13.67 0.15 -2.82
C LEU A 399 -13.75 -1.29 -3.34
N ALA A 400 -13.11 -1.59 -4.48
CA ALA A 400 -13.08 -2.95 -5.02
C ALA A 400 -12.44 -3.93 -4.04
N LEU A 401 -11.35 -3.54 -3.40
CA LEU A 401 -10.68 -4.32 -2.36
C LEU A 401 -11.61 -4.60 -1.17
N LEU A 402 -12.30 -3.59 -0.66
CA LEU A 402 -13.26 -3.76 0.44
C LEU A 402 -14.48 -4.60 0.06
N ASN A 403 -14.94 -4.51 -1.19
CA ASN A 403 -16.03 -5.34 -1.68
C ASN A 403 -15.67 -6.83 -1.68
N ILE A 404 -14.49 -7.21 -2.17
CA ILE A 404 -14.06 -8.63 -2.17
C ILE A 404 -13.84 -9.17 -0.75
N ILE A 405 -13.41 -8.30 0.17
CA ILE A 405 -13.28 -8.65 1.59
C ILE A 405 -14.66 -8.93 2.19
N ALA A 406 -15.64 -8.05 1.95
CA ALA A 406 -17.00 -8.25 2.43
C ALA A 406 -17.60 -9.56 1.88
N ASP A 407 -17.40 -9.85 0.59
CA ASP A 407 -17.83 -11.11 -0.04
C ASP A 407 -17.13 -12.34 0.62
N ALA A 408 -15.86 -12.21 0.98
CA ALA A 408 -15.10 -13.30 1.61
C ALA A 408 -15.53 -13.57 3.07
N LEU A 409 -15.99 -12.54 3.79
CA LEU A 409 -16.43 -12.65 5.18
C LEU A 409 -17.85 -13.24 5.35
N VAL A 410 -18.61 -13.39 4.27
CA VAL A 410 -19.96 -13.98 4.27
C VAL A 410 -19.93 -15.47 3.93
N ARG A 411 -18.90 -15.94 3.27
CA ARG A 411 -18.66 -17.36 2.93
C ARG A 411 -18.09 -18.15 4.10
#